data_c9e0040d03351fb9779d7667d4c41b1a
#
_entry.id   c9e0040d03351fb9779d7667d4c41b1a
#
_cell.length_a   1.000
_cell.length_b   1.000
_cell.length_c   1.000
_cell.angle_alpha   90.00
_cell.angle_beta   90.00
_cell.angle_gamma   90.00
#
_symmetry.space_group_name_H-M   'P 1'
#
loop_
_entity.id
_entity.type
_entity.pdbx_description
1 polymer ?
#
loop_
_entity_poly.entity_id
_entity_poly.type
_entity_poly.pdbx_seq_one_letter_code
_entity_poly.pdbx_strand_id
1 'polypeptide(L)'
;MSSNPIVEMDADALSRAIHGRQVSCREVMQAYLAQIERFNPQVNALVSLRPAEALLAEADECDRQLDRGQSRGWMHGMPQAVKDLAATAGLRTTMGSPLFAEQVAQHDAISVARVRDCGAIIIGKSNVPEFGLGSQTYNSVFGTTTNAYDPTLIAGGSSGGAAVALALRMLPVADGSDMMGSLRNPAAFNNVYGLRPSQGRVPFGPGPEMFVQQLATEGPMGRTVTDVARLLGTQAGYDPRVPLSLTEDPGIFHQSLQQDFRDVRLGWLGDYNGYLPMEPGVMSLCESALQDFATLGCKVEACQPDFSMERLWQTWLVHRHWLVQGSLGGLYADAQKREHLKPEARWEVEGGLRLTAADVYQASVSRSEWFRALNELFDRYDFLLLPTAQVFPFDAQTPWPRVVGGHAMDTYHRWMEVVIGPTLAGLPSMSVPVGFNPAGLPMGLQIMGRAQADLAVLQLAYAHEQLTQWVKRCPPGCLQNA
;
A
#
# COMPACT_ATOMS: atom_id res chain seq x y z
N MET A 1 -28.65 13.54 -4.22
CA MET A 1 -27.83 14.14 -5.29
C MET A 1 -27.16 13.00 -6.01
N SER A 2 -27.26 12.90 -7.34
CA SER A 2 -26.57 11.88 -8.13
C SER A 2 -25.05 11.95 -7.88
N SER A 3 -24.36 10.81 -7.90
CA SER A 3 -22.90 10.79 -7.84
C SER A 3 -22.31 11.61 -8.99
N ASN A 4 -21.25 12.35 -8.74
CA ASN A 4 -20.59 13.09 -9.80
C ASN A 4 -19.84 12.08 -10.71
N PRO A 5 -20.17 11.99 -12.01
CA PRO A 5 -19.56 11.01 -12.91
C PRO A 5 -18.02 11.12 -13.00
N ILE A 6 -17.44 12.28 -12.69
CA ILE A 6 -16.00 12.50 -12.70
C ILE A 6 -15.29 11.61 -11.66
N VAL A 7 -15.81 11.51 -10.43
CA VAL A 7 -15.18 10.72 -9.36
C VAL A 7 -15.41 9.21 -9.54
N GLU A 8 -16.36 8.80 -10.39
CA GLU A 8 -16.60 7.40 -10.74
C GLU A 8 -15.58 6.86 -11.75
N MET A 9 -15.02 7.73 -12.60
CA MET A 9 -13.98 7.32 -13.55
C MET A 9 -12.79 6.72 -12.80
N ASP A 10 -12.21 5.65 -13.36
CA ASP A 10 -10.85 5.26 -13.00
C ASP A 10 -9.84 6.32 -13.45
N ALA A 11 -8.61 6.25 -12.95
CA ALA A 11 -7.63 7.31 -13.21
C ALA A 11 -7.20 7.36 -14.69
N ASP A 12 -7.17 6.20 -15.37
CA ASP A 12 -6.87 6.13 -16.79
C ASP A 12 -7.97 6.75 -17.65
N ALA A 13 -9.24 6.45 -17.36
CA ALA A 13 -10.38 7.08 -18.01
C ALA A 13 -10.43 8.59 -17.76
N LEU A 14 -10.16 9.00 -16.51
CA LEU A 14 -10.09 10.42 -16.13
C LEU A 14 -8.98 11.15 -16.90
N SER A 15 -7.81 10.53 -17.04
CA SER A 15 -6.72 11.07 -17.86
C SER A 15 -7.18 11.32 -19.29
N ARG A 16 -7.82 10.31 -19.92
CA ARG A 16 -8.34 10.45 -21.28
C ARG A 16 -9.40 11.54 -21.40
N ALA A 17 -10.29 11.66 -20.42
CA ALA A 17 -11.33 12.68 -20.40
C ALA A 17 -10.75 14.12 -20.30
N ILE A 18 -9.73 14.31 -19.45
CA ILE A 18 -9.00 15.61 -19.33
C ILE A 18 -8.30 15.96 -20.65
N HIS A 19 -7.50 15.04 -21.20
CA HIS A 19 -6.76 15.28 -22.44
C HIS A 19 -7.69 15.43 -23.66
N GLY A 20 -8.82 14.70 -23.66
CA GLY A 20 -9.87 14.82 -24.67
C GLY A 20 -10.79 16.04 -24.50
N ARG A 21 -10.56 16.88 -23.48
CA ARG A 21 -11.37 18.08 -23.19
C ARG A 21 -12.85 17.76 -22.92
N GLN A 22 -13.15 16.55 -22.45
CA GLN A 22 -14.49 16.17 -22.02
C GLN A 22 -14.80 16.74 -20.62
N VAL A 23 -13.74 16.91 -19.80
CA VAL A 23 -13.77 17.59 -18.50
C VAL A 23 -12.53 18.47 -18.38
N SER A 24 -12.66 19.60 -17.70
CA SER A 24 -11.52 20.48 -17.36
C SER A 24 -10.82 20.00 -16.09
N CYS A 25 -9.55 20.35 -15.91
CA CYS A 25 -8.81 20.12 -14.67
C CYS A 25 -9.51 20.80 -13.47
N ARG A 26 -10.12 21.97 -13.71
CA ARG A 26 -10.90 22.69 -12.69
C ARG A 26 -12.13 21.88 -12.26
N GLU A 27 -12.93 21.36 -13.19
CA GLU A 27 -14.10 20.52 -12.87
C GLU A 27 -13.71 19.26 -12.11
N VAL A 28 -12.60 18.62 -12.51
CA VAL A 28 -12.02 17.49 -11.80
C VAL A 28 -11.67 17.87 -10.36
N MET A 29 -10.90 18.95 -10.16
CA MET A 29 -10.52 19.39 -8.82
C MET A 29 -11.75 19.72 -7.96
N GLN A 30 -12.75 20.40 -8.51
CA GLN A 30 -14.01 20.69 -7.80
C GLN A 30 -14.75 19.42 -7.39
N ALA A 31 -14.82 18.43 -8.27
CA ALA A 31 -15.51 17.16 -7.99
C ALA A 31 -14.83 16.40 -6.82
N TYR A 32 -13.50 16.33 -6.84
CA TYR A 32 -12.75 15.66 -5.77
C TYR A 32 -12.76 16.44 -4.45
N LEU A 33 -12.67 17.77 -4.48
CA LEU A 33 -12.81 18.60 -3.27
C LEU A 33 -14.18 18.44 -2.62
N ALA A 34 -15.27 18.40 -3.41
CA ALA A 34 -16.60 18.14 -2.89
C ALA A 34 -16.74 16.74 -2.27
N GLN A 35 -16.08 15.75 -2.85
CA GLN A 35 -16.03 14.38 -2.31
C GLN A 35 -15.26 14.33 -0.98
N ILE A 36 -14.14 15.03 -0.89
CA ILE A 36 -13.33 15.18 0.33
C ILE A 36 -14.14 15.87 1.42
N GLU A 37 -14.79 16.99 1.11
CA GLU A 37 -15.65 17.73 2.06
C GLU A 37 -16.76 16.84 2.63
N ARG A 38 -17.33 15.98 1.80
CA ARG A 38 -18.43 15.06 2.18
C ARG A 38 -17.99 13.94 3.11
N PHE A 39 -16.87 13.27 2.81
CA PHE A 39 -16.50 12.01 3.47
C PHE A 39 -15.34 12.14 4.47
N ASN A 40 -14.38 13.01 4.20
CA ASN A 40 -13.18 13.09 5.02
C ASN A 40 -13.43 13.43 6.51
N PRO A 41 -14.42 14.28 6.86
CA PRO A 41 -14.76 14.52 8.27
C PRO A 41 -15.20 13.28 9.05
N GLN A 42 -15.71 12.25 8.36
CA GLN A 42 -16.19 11.01 8.98
C GLN A 42 -15.07 9.97 9.16
N VAL A 43 -14.07 9.99 8.27
CA VAL A 43 -13.06 8.93 8.19
C VAL A 43 -11.63 9.40 8.44
N ASN A 44 -11.37 10.70 8.42
CA ASN A 44 -10.06 11.31 8.66
C ASN A 44 -8.93 10.68 7.82
N ALA A 45 -9.17 10.49 6.53
CA ALA A 45 -8.23 9.84 5.62
C ALA A 45 -7.17 10.79 5.04
N LEU A 46 -7.58 12.04 4.76
CA LEU A 46 -6.71 13.08 4.20
C LEU A 46 -6.44 14.17 5.23
N VAL A 47 -5.17 14.55 5.35
CA VAL A 47 -4.68 15.50 6.35
C VAL A 47 -3.78 16.55 5.68
N SER A 48 -3.44 17.61 6.41
CA SER A 48 -2.60 18.70 5.87
C SER A 48 -3.06 19.18 4.49
N LEU A 49 -4.37 19.27 4.27
CA LEU A 49 -4.95 19.72 3.01
C LEU A 49 -4.58 21.16 2.71
N ARG A 50 -4.27 21.44 1.46
CA ARG A 50 -4.02 22.80 0.96
C ARG A 50 -5.34 23.57 0.75
N PRO A 51 -5.33 24.91 0.80
CA PRO A 51 -6.51 25.72 0.54
C PRO A 51 -7.14 25.44 -0.83
N ALA A 52 -8.45 25.25 -0.86
CA ALA A 52 -9.18 24.91 -2.09
C ALA A 52 -8.98 25.96 -3.21
N GLU A 53 -8.92 27.25 -2.86
CA GLU A 53 -8.68 28.33 -3.82
C GLU A 53 -7.32 28.17 -4.53
N ALA A 54 -6.26 27.79 -3.80
CA ALA A 54 -4.94 27.57 -4.38
C ALA A 54 -4.94 26.36 -5.34
N LEU A 55 -5.65 25.27 -4.94
CA LEU A 55 -5.78 24.07 -5.77
C LEU A 55 -6.57 24.33 -7.05
N LEU A 56 -7.64 25.11 -6.97
CA LEU A 56 -8.44 25.51 -8.13
C LEU A 56 -7.64 26.43 -9.07
N ALA A 57 -6.81 27.34 -8.54
CA ALA A 57 -5.94 28.18 -9.35
C ALA A 57 -4.87 27.37 -10.10
N GLU A 58 -4.30 26.33 -9.47
CA GLU A 58 -3.39 25.40 -10.15
C GLU A 58 -4.11 24.56 -11.22
N ALA A 59 -5.34 24.14 -10.96
CA ALA A 59 -6.15 23.43 -11.95
C ALA A 59 -6.47 24.31 -13.17
N ASP A 60 -6.78 25.61 -12.94
CA ASP A 60 -6.95 26.59 -14.03
C ASP A 60 -5.67 26.77 -14.86
N GLU A 61 -4.49 26.73 -14.23
CA GLU A 61 -3.22 26.80 -14.98
C GLU A 61 -2.99 25.52 -15.79
N CYS A 62 -3.34 24.34 -15.25
CA CYS A 62 -3.29 23.10 -16.02
C CYS A 62 -4.22 23.17 -17.25
N ASP A 63 -5.41 23.73 -17.13
CA ASP A 63 -6.32 23.93 -18.26
C ASP A 63 -5.69 24.87 -19.32
N ARG A 64 -5.10 26.01 -18.89
CA ARG A 64 -4.40 26.91 -19.80
C ARG A 64 -3.19 26.26 -20.50
N GLN A 65 -2.47 25.37 -19.81
CA GLN A 65 -1.37 24.59 -20.42
C GLN A 65 -1.90 23.68 -21.53
N LEU A 66 -2.97 22.94 -21.26
CA LEU A 66 -3.60 22.09 -22.26
C LEU A 66 -4.15 22.90 -23.45
N ASP A 67 -4.67 24.12 -23.25
CA ASP A 67 -5.12 25.01 -24.33
C ASP A 67 -3.98 25.38 -25.29
N ARG A 68 -2.75 25.40 -24.79
CA ARG A 68 -1.52 25.61 -25.56
C ARG A 68 -0.92 24.33 -26.13
N GLY A 69 -1.60 23.18 -25.98
CA GLY A 69 -1.09 21.87 -26.37
C GLY A 69 0.02 21.32 -25.48
N GLN A 70 0.15 21.86 -24.25
CA GLN A 70 1.18 21.48 -23.29
C GLN A 70 0.58 20.54 -22.25
N SER A 71 0.92 19.26 -22.29
CA SER A 71 0.63 18.29 -21.23
C SER A 71 1.92 17.96 -20.48
N ARG A 72 1.81 17.80 -19.15
CA ARG A 72 2.93 17.36 -18.31
C ARG A 72 3.01 15.84 -18.20
N GLY A 73 1.95 15.13 -18.55
CA GLY A 73 1.86 13.68 -18.48
C GLY A 73 0.43 13.19 -18.20
N TRP A 74 0.26 11.91 -18.00
CA TRP A 74 -1.07 11.31 -17.84
C TRP A 74 -1.82 11.78 -16.57
N MET A 75 -1.10 12.24 -15.55
CA MET A 75 -1.70 12.79 -14.32
C MET A 75 -2.00 14.30 -14.42
N HIS A 76 -1.90 14.90 -15.60
CA HIS A 76 -2.06 16.34 -15.78
C HIS A 76 -3.37 16.87 -15.19
N GLY A 77 -3.27 17.72 -14.16
CA GLY A 77 -4.41 18.32 -13.47
C GLY A 77 -5.16 17.42 -12.47
N MET A 78 -4.72 16.16 -12.28
CA MET A 78 -5.34 15.25 -11.31
C MET A 78 -4.93 15.57 -9.87
N PRO A 79 -5.87 15.50 -8.90
CA PRO A 79 -5.53 15.62 -7.49
C PRO A 79 -4.77 14.38 -6.99
N GLN A 80 -3.73 14.61 -6.19
CA GLN A 80 -2.94 13.57 -5.52
C GLN A 80 -2.65 13.98 -4.09
N ALA A 81 -2.93 13.09 -3.11
CA ALA A 81 -2.45 13.23 -1.74
C ALA A 81 -1.30 12.25 -1.51
N VAL A 82 -0.21 12.72 -0.92
CA VAL A 82 0.99 11.94 -0.68
C VAL A 82 0.97 11.34 0.72
N LYS A 83 1.37 10.07 0.88
CA LYS A 83 1.49 9.44 2.18
C LYS A 83 2.34 10.28 3.13
N ASP A 84 1.89 10.51 4.38
CA ASP A 84 2.57 11.40 5.33
C ASP A 84 3.87 10.83 5.92
N LEU A 85 4.50 9.92 5.22
CA LEU A 85 5.87 9.44 5.44
C LEU A 85 6.85 9.94 4.38
N ALA A 86 6.35 10.28 3.17
CA ALA A 86 7.18 10.74 2.07
C ALA A 86 7.33 12.26 2.09
N ALA A 87 8.55 12.74 2.03
CA ALA A 87 8.85 14.17 1.98
C ALA A 87 8.16 14.83 0.76
N THR A 88 7.49 15.96 1.00
CA THR A 88 6.74 16.69 -0.01
C THR A 88 7.06 18.17 0.14
N ALA A 89 7.83 18.72 -0.77
CA ALA A 89 8.32 20.10 -0.71
C ALA A 89 7.18 21.11 -0.49
N GLY A 90 7.35 21.96 0.50
CA GLY A 90 6.39 23.02 0.86
C GLY A 90 5.17 22.53 1.65
N LEU A 91 5.06 21.23 1.96
CA LEU A 91 3.98 20.68 2.77
C LEU A 91 4.47 20.11 4.10
N ARG A 92 3.61 20.19 5.11
CA ARG A 92 3.83 19.49 6.37
C ARG A 92 3.98 18.01 6.11
N THR A 93 5.06 17.42 6.62
CA THR A 93 5.35 15.99 6.57
C THR A 93 5.67 15.55 7.98
N THR A 94 4.64 15.07 8.69
CA THR A 94 4.70 14.87 10.15
C THR A 94 5.14 13.47 10.55
N MET A 95 5.12 12.51 9.63
CA MET A 95 5.30 11.08 9.92
C MET A 95 4.32 10.57 10.99
N GLY A 96 3.19 11.26 11.21
CA GLY A 96 2.25 10.98 12.28
C GLY A 96 2.82 11.18 13.69
N SER A 97 3.97 11.84 13.85
CA SER A 97 4.64 12.04 15.13
C SER A 97 4.55 13.48 15.60
N PRO A 98 4.25 13.71 16.91
CA PRO A 98 4.28 15.05 17.48
C PRO A 98 5.66 15.71 17.39
N LEU A 99 6.73 14.94 17.28
CA LEU A 99 8.09 15.45 17.10
C LEU A 99 8.28 16.19 15.78
N PHE A 100 7.44 15.90 14.78
CA PHE A 100 7.51 16.49 13.44
C PHE A 100 6.20 17.20 13.05
N ALA A 101 5.32 17.48 14.01
CA ALA A 101 3.99 18.04 13.75
C ALA A 101 4.00 19.32 12.90
N GLU A 102 5.03 20.15 13.02
CA GLU A 102 5.18 21.40 12.28
C GLU A 102 6.27 21.34 11.20
N GLN A 103 6.85 20.15 10.95
CA GLN A 103 7.92 20.03 9.98
C GLN A 103 7.39 20.21 8.55
N VAL A 104 7.94 21.18 7.83
CA VAL A 104 7.71 21.39 6.40
C VAL A 104 8.91 20.85 5.63
N ALA A 105 8.66 19.89 4.74
CA ALA A 105 9.71 19.29 3.93
C ALA A 105 10.26 20.30 2.91
N GLN A 106 11.60 20.31 2.72
CA GLN A 106 12.28 21.21 1.79
C GLN A 106 12.44 20.60 0.39
N HIS A 107 12.32 19.29 0.27
CA HIS A 107 12.49 18.52 -0.95
C HIS A 107 11.37 17.50 -1.11
N ASP A 108 11.08 17.17 -2.34
CA ASP A 108 10.25 16.00 -2.65
C ASP A 108 11.06 14.70 -2.52
N ALA A 109 10.45 13.65 -2.01
CA ALA A 109 10.92 12.28 -2.24
C ALA A 109 10.92 11.98 -3.75
N ILE A 110 11.72 11.01 -4.19
CA ILE A 110 11.87 10.70 -5.63
C ILE A 110 10.53 10.37 -6.28
N SER A 111 9.73 9.52 -5.66
CA SER A 111 8.41 9.14 -6.15
C SER A 111 7.46 10.35 -6.24
N VAL A 112 7.51 11.26 -5.26
CA VAL A 112 6.68 12.47 -5.20
C VAL A 112 7.06 13.44 -6.33
N ALA A 113 8.38 13.66 -6.55
CA ALA A 113 8.86 14.49 -7.65
C ALA A 113 8.36 13.96 -9.01
N ARG A 114 8.46 12.64 -9.24
CA ARG A 114 8.00 12.00 -10.48
C ARG A 114 6.50 12.15 -10.70
N VAL A 115 5.70 12.00 -9.66
CA VAL A 115 4.24 12.19 -9.72
C VAL A 115 3.90 13.66 -10.03
N ARG A 116 4.60 14.60 -9.40
CA ARG A 116 4.45 16.04 -9.66
C ARG A 116 4.87 16.39 -11.09
N ASP A 117 5.98 15.85 -11.57
CA ASP A 117 6.48 16.06 -12.93
C ASP A 117 5.53 15.47 -13.98
N CYS A 118 4.81 14.38 -13.64
CA CYS A 118 3.77 13.80 -14.48
C CYS A 118 2.46 14.61 -14.50
N GLY A 119 2.41 15.74 -13.79
CA GLY A 119 1.34 16.72 -13.86
C GLY A 119 0.31 16.68 -12.75
N ALA A 120 0.48 15.82 -11.74
CA ALA A 120 -0.43 15.78 -10.60
C ALA A 120 -0.38 17.10 -9.80
N ILE A 121 -1.53 17.50 -9.27
CA ILE A 121 -1.68 18.59 -8.31
C ILE A 121 -1.69 17.98 -6.91
N ILE A 122 -0.65 18.25 -6.12
CA ILE A 122 -0.57 17.73 -4.76
C ILE A 122 -1.51 18.52 -3.85
N ILE A 123 -2.55 17.86 -3.35
CA ILE A 123 -3.62 18.49 -2.55
C ILE A 123 -3.37 18.46 -1.04
N GLY A 124 -2.51 17.57 -0.55
CA GLY A 124 -2.25 17.36 0.86
C GLY A 124 -1.57 16.03 1.11
N LYS A 125 -1.81 15.47 2.29
CA LYS A 125 -1.22 14.20 2.74
C LYS A 125 -2.31 13.17 3.03
N SER A 126 -1.99 11.87 2.89
CA SER A 126 -2.84 10.79 3.42
C SER A 126 -2.34 10.34 4.80
N ASN A 127 -3.27 10.10 5.72
CA ASN A 127 -2.98 9.81 7.12
C ASN A 127 -2.28 8.46 7.31
N VAL A 128 -1.44 8.36 8.34
CA VAL A 128 -0.57 7.21 8.65
C VAL A 128 -0.53 6.96 10.17
N PRO A 129 -0.18 5.77 10.65
CA PRO A 129 0.29 5.61 12.04
C PRO A 129 1.68 6.24 12.20
N GLU A 130 2.01 6.65 13.41
CA GLU A 130 3.31 7.26 13.73
C GLU A 130 4.47 6.39 13.19
N PHE A 131 5.36 6.99 12.38
CA PHE A 131 6.48 6.36 11.66
C PHE A 131 6.08 5.15 10.77
N GLY A 132 4.82 5.01 10.44
CA GLY A 132 4.33 3.85 9.69
C GLY A 132 4.33 2.54 10.49
N LEU A 133 4.49 2.59 11.80
CA LEU A 133 4.56 1.41 12.65
C LEU A 133 3.15 0.89 13.00
N GLY A 134 2.87 -0.36 12.62
CA GLY A 134 1.57 -1.02 12.78
C GLY A 134 0.67 -0.91 11.55
N SER A 135 -0.33 -1.79 11.47
CA SER A 135 -1.32 -1.80 10.39
C SER A 135 -2.67 -1.22 10.83
N GLN A 136 -2.63 -0.24 11.73
CA GLN A 136 -3.76 0.58 12.12
C GLN A 136 -3.37 2.04 12.03
N THR A 137 -4.14 2.81 11.24
CA THR A 137 -3.84 4.21 10.96
C THR A 137 -4.40 5.10 12.07
N TYR A 138 -3.59 5.35 13.09
CA TYR A 138 -3.85 6.34 14.13
C TYR A 138 -2.55 7.01 14.58
N ASN A 139 -2.65 8.26 14.98
CA ASN A 139 -1.54 9.03 15.55
C ASN A 139 -2.03 10.19 16.42
N SER A 140 -1.14 10.77 17.21
CA SER A 140 -1.48 11.87 18.12
C SER A 140 -1.53 13.25 17.46
N VAL A 141 -1.12 13.37 16.18
CA VAL A 141 -1.16 14.65 15.44
C VAL A 141 -2.52 14.86 14.77
N PHE A 142 -3.06 13.82 14.14
CA PHE A 142 -4.28 13.91 13.33
C PHE A 142 -5.42 13.01 13.83
N GLY A 143 -5.15 12.07 14.73
CA GLY A 143 -6.14 11.08 15.16
C GLY A 143 -6.22 9.84 14.27
N THR A 144 -7.33 9.13 14.36
CA THR A 144 -7.55 7.83 13.71
C THR A 144 -8.22 7.98 12.36
N THR A 145 -7.73 7.23 11.37
CA THR A 145 -8.46 6.97 10.12
C THR A 145 -9.30 5.72 10.28
N THR A 146 -10.59 5.83 10.00
CA THR A 146 -11.56 4.73 10.10
C THR A 146 -11.85 4.10 8.74
N ASN A 147 -12.43 2.89 8.75
CA ASN A 147 -12.71 2.09 7.57
C ASN A 147 -13.77 2.72 6.67
N ALA A 148 -13.63 2.57 5.36
CA ALA A 148 -14.57 3.11 4.38
C ALA A 148 -15.93 2.40 4.40
N TYR A 149 -15.99 1.12 4.79
CA TYR A 149 -17.22 0.31 4.83
C TYR A 149 -17.93 0.39 6.17
N ASP A 150 -17.19 0.56 7.26
CA ASP A 150 -17.71 0.75 8.62
C ASP A 150 -16.80 1.70 9.40
N PRO A 151 -17.25 2.95 9.65
CA PRO A 151 -16.45 3.96 10.36
C PRO A 151 -16.18 3.65 11.85
N THR A 152 -16.71 2.57 12.40
CA THR A 152 -16.37 2.11 13.76
C THR A 152 -15.11 1.23 13.77
N LEU A 153 -14.66 0.78 12.61
CA LEU A 153 -13.56 -0.18 12.44
C LEU A 153 -12.29 0.49 11.89
N ILE A 154 -11.17 -0.23 12.02
CA ILE A 154 -9.86 0.24 11.51
C ILE A 154 -9.82 0.26 9.97
N ALA A 155 -9.10 1.24 9.44
CA ALA A 155 -8.79 1.33 8.01
C ALA A 155 -7.70 0.35 7.53
N GLY A 156 -7.04 -0.35 8.46
CA GLY A 156 -5.73 -0.95 8.17
C GLY A 156 -4.63 0.12 8.11
N GLY A 157 -3.43 -0.27 7.71
CA GLY A 157 -2.27 0.63 7.64
C GLY A 157 -0.99 -0.06 7.14
N SER A 158 0.06 0.71 7.00
CA SER A 158 0.19 2.14 7.36
C SER A 158 -0.31 3.11 6.28
N SER A 159 -0.74 2.65 5.08
CA SER A 159 -1.33 3.49 4.04
C SER A 159 -2.88 3.51 4.14
N GLY A 160 -3.42 3.57 5.38
CA GLY A 160 -4.88 3.51 5.60
C GLY A 160 -5.59 4.73 5.04
N GLY A 161 -5.04 5.94 5.21
CA GLY A 161 -5.61 7.15 4.61
C GLY A 161 -5.73 7.05 3.09
N ALA A 162 -4.71 6.49 2.42
CA ALA A 162 -4.72 6.28 0.96
C ALA A 162 -5.81 5.29 0.53
N ALA A 163 -5.91 4.13 1.21
CA ALA A 163 -6.90 3.11 0.88
C ALA A 163 -8.34 3.61 1.06
N VAL A 164 -8.61 4.29 2.17
CA VAL A 164 -9.94 4.87 2.46
C VAL A 164 -10.29 5.99 1.46
N ALA A 165 -9.31 6.85 1.12
CA ALA A 165 -9.53 7.91 0.13
C ALA A 165 -9.88 7.34 -1.26
N LEU A 166 -9.25 6.23 -1.67
CA LEU A 166 -9.59 5.52 -2.91
C LEU A 166 -10.98 4.91 -2.85
N ALA A 167 -11.29 4.17 -1.78
CA ALA A 167 -12.58 3.49 -1.62
C ALA A 167 -13.75 4.47 -1.65
N LEU A 168 -13.59 5.64 -1.01
CA LEU A 168 -14.58 6.72 -0.96
C LEU A 168 -14.46 7.72 -2.13
N ARG A 169 -13.63 7.44 -3.12
CA ARG A 169 -13.43 8.28 -4.32
C ARG A 169 -12.99 9.71 -4.03
N MET A 170 -12.26 9.90 -2.95
CA MET A 170 -11.62 11.18 -2.61
C MET A 170 -10.31 11.40 -3.38
N LEU A 171 -9.77 10.34 -4.02
CA LEU A 171 -8.61 10.37 -4.91
C LEU A 171 -8.85 9.43 -6.10
N PRO A 172 -8.32 9.76 -7.30
CA PRO A 172 -8.36 8.87 -8.45
C PRO A 172 -7.39 7.70 -8.31
N VAL A 173 -6.21 7.94 -7.77
CA VAL A 173 -5.12 7.01 -7.52
C VAL A 173 -4.36 7.45 -6.27
N ALA A 174 -3.62 6.58 -5.61
CA ALA A 174 -2.87 6.93 -4.39
C ALA A 174 -1.52 6.22 -4.32
N ASP A 175 -0.55 6.88 -3.68
CA ASP A 175 0.73 6.30 -3.28
C ASP A 175 0.66 5.72 -1.87
N GLY A 176 1.61 4.86 -1.57
CA GLY A 176 1.84 4.33 -0.24
C GLY A 176 3.25 3.78 -0.10
N SER A 177 3.49 3.10 1.01
CA SER A 177 4.73 2.34 1.22
C SER A 177 4.44 1.08 2.01
N ASP A 178 5.27 0.04 1.87
CA ASP A 178 5.07 -1.27 2.46
C ASP A 178 6.37 -1.84 3.01
N MET A 179 6.47 -1.97 4.33
CA MET A 179 7.50 -2.76 5.00
C MET A 179 6.90 -4.07 5.54
N MET A 180 5.66 -4.02 6.06
CA MET A 180 4.94 -5.17 6.61
C MET A 180 3.46 -5.08 6.20
N GLY A 181 3.19 -5.23 4.90
CA GLY A 181 1.83 -5.22 4.37
C GLY A 181 1.18 -3.84 4.26
N SER A 182 1.93 -2.75 4.39
CA SER A 182 1.33 -1.41 4.50
C SER A 182 0.74 -0.83 3.19
N LEU A 183 0.89 -1.49 2.07
CA LEU A 183 0.10 -1.30 0.84
C LEU A 183 -1.03 -2.34 0.77
N ARG A 184 -0.71 -3.58 1.16
CA ARG A 184 -1.58 -4.76 0.99
C ARG A 184 -2.71 -4.81 2.02
N ASN A 185 -2.41 -4.72 3.33
CA ASN A 185 -3.42 -4.80 4.39
C ASN A 185 -4.52 -3.73 4.26
N PRO A 186 -4.21 -2.43 4.11
CA PRO A 186 -5.26 -1.42 3.97
C PRO A 186 -6.03 -1.59 2.66
N ALA A 187 -5.41 -2.10 1.58
CA ALA A 187 -6.10 -2.44 0.35
C ALA A 187 -7.15 -3.53 0.58
N ALA A 188 -6.78 -4.63 1.28
CA ALA A 188 -7.69 -5.71 1.65
C ALA A 188 -8.88 -5.22 2.49
N PHE A 189 -8.62 -4.33 3.43
CA PHE A 189 -9.62 -3.81 4.37
C PHE A 189 -10.55 -2.75 3.77
N ASN A 190 -10.23 -2.20 2.59
CA ASN A 190 -11.03 -1.17 1.93
C ASN A 190 -11.42 -1.53 0.48
N ASN A 191 -11.29 -2.82 0.09
CA ASN A 191 -11.71 -3.32 -1.21
C ASN A 191 -11.11 -2.54 -2.39
N VAL A 192 -9.80 -2.31 -2.33
CA VAL A 192 -9.01 -1.67 -3.39
C VAL A 192 -7.77 -2.50 -3.70
N TYR A 193 -7.00 -2.14 -4.70
CA TYR A 193 -5.76 -2.79 -5.08
C TYR A 193 -4.56 -2.08 -4.45
N GLY A 194 -3.62 -2.86 -3.90
CA GLY A 194 -2.37 -2.34 -3.35
C GLY A 194 -1.19 -3.24 -3.74
N LEU A 195 -0.24 -2.69 -4.47
CA LEU A 195 0.95 -3.40 -4.91
C LEU A 195 2.17 -3.02 -4.05
N ARG A 196 2.75 -4.03 -3.39
CA ARG A 196 4.14 -3.98 -2.95
C ARG A 196 5.02 -4.34 -4.14
N PRO A 197 5.75 -3.40 -4.76
CA PRO A 197 6.65 -3.72 -5.86
C PRO A 197 7.89 -4.52 -5.39
N SER A 198 8.60 -5.10 -6.34
CA SER A 198 9.94 -5.65 -6.13
C SER A 198 10.86 -4.64 -5.47
N GLN A 199 11.74 -5.12 -4.59
CA GLN A 199 12.73 -4.25 -3.95
C GLN A 199 13.58 -3.52 -4.99
N GLY A 200 13.71 -2.20 -4.84
CA GLY A 200 14.43 -1.32 -5.78
C GLY A 200 13.64 -0.91 -7.02
N ARG A 201 12.42 -1.41 -7.25
CA ARG A 201 11.55 -1.01 -8.38
C ARG A 201 11.19 0.47 -8.32
N VAL A 202 10.76 0.93 -7.17
CA VAL A 202 10.57 2.36 -6.87
C VAL A 202 11.76 2.80 -6.02
N PRO A 203 12.57 3.77 -6.46
CA PRO A 203 13.70 4.27 -5.69
C PRO A 203 13.24 4.86 -4.35
N PHE A 204 13.66 4.26 -3.24
CA PHE A 204 13.28 4.68 -1.89
C PHE A 204 14.36 5.59 -1.30
N GLY A 205 14.13 6.90 -1.36
CA GLY A 205 15.10 7.89 -0.88
C GLY A 205 15.02 9.23 -1.61
N PRO A 206 16.11 10.03 -1.61
CA PRO A 206 17.38 9.75 -0.94
C PRO A 206 17.26 9.79 0.60
N GLY A 207 18.03 8.95 1.28
CA GLY A 207 18.06 8.86 2.74
C GLY A 207 19.48 8.83 3.28
N PRO A 208 19.67 8.92 4.61
CA PRO A 208 20.98 8.86 5.22
C PRO A 208 21.64 7.47 5.09
N GLU A 209 20.84 6.42 4.90
CA GLU A 209 21.27 5.05 4.67
C GLU A 209 20.56 4.50 3.43
N MET A 210 21.28 3.94 2.46
CA MET A 210 20.75 3.52 1.16
C MET A 210 21.15 2.10 0.73
N PHE A 211 21.95 1.39 1.53
CA PHE A 211 22.46 0.07 1.18
C PHE A 211 21.86 -1.06 2.00
N VAL A 212 21.51 -0.79 3.24
CA VAL A 212 21.06 -1.78 4.24
C VAL A 212 19.55 -1.90 4.27
N GLN A 213 18.83 -0.76 4.12
CA GLN A 213 17.37 -0.74 4.12
C GLN A 213 16.83 -1.41 2.85
N GLN A 214 16.33 -2.64 2.99
CA GLN A 214 15.79 -3.45 1.90
C GLN A 214 14.49 -4.17 2.29
N LEU A 215 13.73 -3.67 3.27
CA LEU A 215 12.42 -4.19 3.63
C LEU A 215 11.30 -3.29 3.15
N ALA A 216 11.44 -1.97 3.32
CA ALA A 216 10.43 -1.03 2.87
C ALA A 216 10.57 -0.72 1.37
N THR A 217 9.43 -0.53 0.73
CA THR A 217 9.32 0.00 -0.63
C THR A 217 8.14 0.96 -0.72
N GLU A 218 8.23 1.98 -1.55
CA GLU A 218 7.07 2.76 -1.98
C GLU A 218 6.35 2.02 -3.11
N GLY A 219 5.05 2.32 -3.28
CA GLY A 219 4.29 1.68 -4.33
C GLY A 219 2.88 2.25 -4.49
N PRO A 220 2.19 1.83 -5.56
CA PRO A 220 0.89 2.34 -5.94
C PRO A 220 -0.27 1.61 -5.27
N MET A 221 -1.38 2.34 -5.12
CA MET A 221 -2.70 1.83 -4.80
C MET A 221 -3.71 2.41 -5.81
N GLY A 222 -4.75 1.65 -6.14
CA GLY A 222 -5.75 2.07 -7.11
C GLY A 222 -7.08 1.33 -6.96
N ARG A 223 -8.10 1.82 -7.66
CA ARG A 223 -9.39 1.14 -7.79
C ARG A 223 -9.41 0.14 -8.95
N THR A 224 -8.46 0.26 -9.87
CA THR A 224 -8.24 -0.69 -10.96
C THR A 224 -6.77 -1.11 -11.02
N VAL A 225 -6.51 -2.27 -11.57
CA VAL A 225 -5.13 -2.75 -11.78
C VAL A 225 -4.41 -1.89 -12.84
N THR A 226 -5.15 -1.36 -13.80
CA THR A 226 -4.61 -0.41 -14.80
C THR A 226 -4.09 0.86 -14.12
N ASP A 227 -4.82 1.42 -13.16
CA ASP A 227 -4.38 2.60 -12.41
C ASP A 227 -3.12 2.31 -11.59
N VAL A 228 -3.07 1.13 -10.95
CA VAL A 228 -1.88 0.67 -10.20
C VAL A 228 -0.67 0.55 -11.12
N ALA A 229 -0.83 -0.05 -12.31
CA ALA A 229 0.23 -0.20 -13.29
C ALA A 229 0.75 1.16 -13.79
N ARG A 230 -0.15 2.09 -14.13
CA ARG A 230 0.21 3.43 -14.60
C ARG A 230 0.96 4.22 -13.53
N LEU A 231 0.50 4.17 -12.27
CA LEU A 231 1.20 4.86 -11.19
C LEU A 231 2.55 4.21 -10.89
N LEU A 232 2.65 2.88 -10.96
CA LEU A 232 3.93 2.18 -10.84
C LEU A 232 4.90 2.65 -11.93
N GLY A 233 4.46 2.73 -13.20
CA GLY A 233 5.28 3.24 -14.31
C GLY A 233 5.77 4.68 -14.09
N THR A 234 5.00 5.49 -13.37
CA THR A 234 5.41 6.86 -13.01
C THR A 234 6.43 6.86 -11.87
N GLN A 235 6.26 5.99 -10.85
CA GLN A 235 7.12 5.96 -9.66
C GLN A 235 8.43 5.19 -9.90
N ALA A 236 8.43 4.17 -10.76
CA ALA A 236 9.53 3.25 -11.01
C ALA A 236 10.66 3.87 -11.84
N GLY A 237 11.76 3.12 -11.94
CA GLY A 237 12.92 3.46 -12.77
C GLY A 237 14.13 3.91 -11.97
N TYR A 238 15.29 3.81 -12.61
CA TYR A 238 16.58 4.13 -12.00
C TYR A 238 16.67 5.57 -11.49
N ASP A 239 17.29 5.75 -10.34
CA ASP A 239 17.69 7.06 -9.82
C ASP A 239 19.12 6.96 -9.25
N PRO A 240 20.09 7.78 -9.73
CA PRO A 240 21.49 7.70 -9.30
C PRO A 240 21.70 8.02 -7.81
N ARG A 241 20.72 8.62 -7.16
CA ARG A 241 20.74 8.90 -5.71
C ARG A 241 20.40 7.68 -4.87
N VAL A 242 19.88 6.60 -5.49
CA VAL A 242 19.54 5.33 -4.84
C VAL A 242 20.22 4.19 -5.59
N PRO A 243 21.43 3.78 -5.16
CA PRO A 243 22.31 2.90 -5.92
C PRO A 243 21.74 1.49 -6.18
N LEU A 244 20.77 1.05 -5.35
CA LEU A 244 20.11 -0.26 -5.49
C LEU A 244 18.78 -0.19 -6.27
N SER A 245 18.46 0.95 -6.91
CA SER A 245 17.29 1.07 -7.77
C SER A 245 17.47 0.30 -9.08
N LEU A 246 16.37 -0.33 -9.55
CA LEU A 246 16.39 -1.15 -10.78
C LEU A 246 16.49 -0.27 -12.03
N THR A 247 17.21 -0.78 -13.04
CA THR A 247 17.47 -0.06 -14.30
C THR A 247 16.47 -0.37 -15.41
N GLU A 248 15.53 -1.29 -15.18
CA GLU A 248 14.53 -1.65 -16.17
C GLU A 248 13.64 -0.44 -16.53
N ASP A 249 13.33 -0.30 -17.81
CA ASP A 249 12.48 0.78 -18.30
C ASP A 249 11.08 0.70 -17.68
N PRO A 250 10.62 1.71 -16.91
CA PRO A 250 9.28 1.74 -16.35
C PRO A 250 8.16 1.79 -17.40
N GLY A 251 8.47 2.11 -18.64
CA GLY A 251 7.52 2.08 -19.78
C GLY A 251 6.83 0.74 -19.98
N ILE A 252 7.42 -0.37 -19.49
CA ILE A 252 6.79 -1.70 -19.54
C ILE A 252 5.42 -1.75 -18.82
N PHE A 253 5.20 -0.90 -17.81
CA PHE A 253 3.94 -0.86 -17.07
C PHE A 253 2.82 -0.08 -17.78
N HIS A 254 3.11 0.52 -18.94
CA HIS A 254 2.11 1.21 -19.76
C HIS A 254 1.58 0.33 -20.92
N GLN A 255 2.11 -0.88 -21.06
CA GLN A 255 1.61 -1.82 -22.07
C GLN A 255 0.30 -2.49 -21.64
N SER A 256 -0.34 -3.23 -22.55
CA SER A 256 -1.54 -4.01 -22.24
C SER A 256 -1.27 -5.03 -21.14
N LEU A 257 -2.15 -5.07 -20.14
CA LEU A 257 -2.12 -6.07 -19.07
C LEU A 257 -2.85 -7.37 -19.46
N GLN A 258 -3.52 -7.38 -20.61
CA GLN A 258 -4.25 -8.56 -21.08
C GLN A 258 -3.30 -9.70 -21.42
N GLN A 259 -3.52 -10.86 -20.77
CA GLN A 259 -2.71 -12.07 -20.94
C GLN A 259 -3.59 -13.30 -20.80
N ASP A 260 -3.20 -14.40 -21.45
CA ASP A 260 -3.84 -15.71 -21.29
C ASP A 260 -3.19 -16.47 -20.11
N PHE A 261 -4.01 -16.94 -19.18
CA PHE A 261 -3.56 -17.65 -17.98
C PHE A 261 -3.91 -19.14 -17.98
N ARG A 262 -4.33 -19.71 -19.13
CA ARG A 262 -4.57 -21.15 -19.23
C ARG A 262 -3.28 -21.92 -18.95
N ASP A 263 -3.42 -22.97 -18.11
CA ASP A 263 -2.33 -23.83 -17.66
C ASP A 263 -1.26 -23.19 -16.75
N VAL A 264 -1.39 -21.90 -16.41
CA VAL A 264 -0.52 -21.24 -15.42
C VAL A 264 -0.71 -21.91 -14.06
N ARG A 265 0.40 -22.24 -13.39
CA ARG A 265 0.41 -22.97 -12.12
C ARG A 265 0.51 -22.01 -10.94
N LEU A 266 -0.44 -22.10 -10.03
CA LEU A 266 -0.51 -21.27 -8.82
C LEU A 266 -0.34 -22.14 -7.58
N GLY A 267 0.64 -21.81 -6.75
CA GLY A 267 0.87 -22.46 -5.47
C GLY A 267 0.08 -21.76 -4.36
N TRP A 268 -0.87 -22.47 -3.72
CA TRP A 268 -1.62 -21.97 -2.56
C TRP A 268 -0.88 -22.27 -1.27
N LEU A 269 -0.37 -21.25 -0.60
CA LEU A 269 0.35 -21.34 0.68
C LEU A 269 -0.61 -21.41 1.88
N GLY A 270 -1.82 -20.89 1.72
CA GLY A 270 -2.83 -20.88 2.77
C GLY A 270 -2.37 -20.16 4.04
N ASP A 271 -2.57 -20.83 5.15
CA ASP A 271 -2.12 -20.41 6.48
C ASP A 271 -0.82 -21.10 6.94
N TYR A 272 -0.03 -21.62 5.97
CA TYR A 272 1.16 -22.45 6.19
C TYR A 272 0.85 -23.70 7.04
N ASN A 273 -0.16 -24.48 6.60
CA ASN A 273 -0.62 -25.72 7.29
C ASN A 273 -1.03 -25.48 8.75
N GLY A 274 -1.78 -24.41 9.01
CA GLY A 274 -2.29 -24.09 10.36
C GLY A 274 -1.27 -23.39 11.26
N TYR A 275 -0.12 -22.98 10.74
CA TYR A 275 0.86 -22.21 11.51
C TYR A 275 0.35 -20.80 11.83
N LEU A 276 -0.23 -20.11 10.85
CA LEU A 276 -0.78 -18.77 11.07
C LEU A 276 -2.18 -18.85 11.66
N PRO A 277 -2.41 -18.29 12.86
CA PRO A 277 -3.76 -18.17 13.38
C PRO A 277 -4.57 -17.21 12.50
N MET A 278 -5.75 -17.67 12.08
CA MET A 278 -6.66 -16.89 11.23
C MET A 278 -7.99 -16.65 11.96
N GLU A 279 -8.55 -15.46 11.81
CA GLU A 279 -9.92 -15.18 12.25
C GLU A 279 -10.91 -16.04 11.43
N PRO A 280 -11.99 -16.55 12.06
CA PRO A 280 -13.01 -17.32 11.35
C PRO A 280 -13.56 -16.58 10.13
N GLY A 281 -13.59 -17.26 8.98
CA GLY A 281 -14.07 -16.72 7.72
C GLY A 281 -12.98 -16.19 6.77
N VAL A 282 -11.79 -15.88 7.26
CA VAL A 282 -10.69 -15.41 6.40
C VAL A 282 -10.28 -16.48 5.39
N MET A 283 -9.94 -17.68 5.89
CA MET A 283 -9.50 -18.79 5.03
C MET A 283 -10.59 -19.18 4.03
N SER A 284 -11.83 -19.41 4.49
CA SER A 284 -12.93 -19.82 3.60
C SER A 284 -13.22 -18.81 2.49
N LEU A 285 -13.09 -17.52 2.77
CA LEU A 285 -13.27 -16.48 1.75
C LEU A 285 -12.13 -16.47 0.72
N CYS A 286 -10.88 -16.61 1.17
CA CYS A 286 -9.72 -16.71 0.29
C CYS A 286 -9.72 -18.00 -0.54
N GLU A 287 -10.08 -19.14 0.06
CA GLU A 287 -10.21 -20.43 -0.64
C GLU A 287 -11.31 -20.42 -1.69
N SER A 288 -12.43 -19.74 -1.41
CA SER A 288 -13.48 -19.55 -2.42
C SER A 288 -12.97 -18.78 -3.64
N ALA A 289 -12.10 -17.80 -3.45
CA ALA A 289 -11.51 -17.03 -4.52
C ALA A 289 -10.52 -17.81 -5.39
N LEU A 290 -10.02 -18.97 -4.93
CA LEU A 290 -9.19 -19.86 -5.77
C LEU A 290 -9.96 -20.37 -6.98
N GLN A 291 -11.30 -20.46 -6.89
CA GLN A 291 -12.16 -20.84 -8.00
C GLN A 291 -12.18 -19.77 -9.12
N ASP A 292 -11.97 -18.50 -8.78
CA ASP A 292 -11.85 -17.43 -9.79
C ASP A 292 -10.61 -17.67 -10.67
N PHE A 293 -9.47 -18.03 -10.07
CA PHE A 293 -8.27 -18.38 -10.81
C PHE A 293 -8.43 -19.67 -11.63
N ALA A 294 -9.13 -20.67 -11.10
CA ALA A 294 -9.46 -21.87 -11.86
C ALA A 294 -10.36 -21.53 -13.08
N THR A 295 -11.28 -20.59 -12.94
CA THR A 295 -12.13 -20.09 -14.04
C THR A 295 -11.31 -19.37 -15.12
N LEU A 296 -10.21 -18.71 -14.76
CA LEU A 296 -9.24 -18.15 -15.70
C LEU A 296 -8.38 -19.22 -16.41
N GLY A 297 -8.53 -20.49 -16.02
CA GLY A 297 -7.79 -21.63 -16.58
C GLY A 297 -6.49 -21.96 -15.84
N CYS A 298 -6.21 -21.32 -14.72
CA CYS A 298 -5.05 -21.62 -13.89
C CYS A 298 -5.21 -22.97 -13.17
N LYS A 299 -4.09 -23.62 -12.89
CA LYS A 299 -4.00 -24.83 -12.05
C LYS A 299 -3.56 -24.42 -10.65
N VAL A 300 -4.46 -24.54 -9.68
CA VAL A 300 -4.19 -24.15 -8.28
C VAL A 300 -3.92 -25.41 -7.47
N GLU A 301 -2.77 -25.45 -6.79
CA GLU A 301 -2.34 -26.57 -5.95
C GLU A 301 -1.85 -26.05 -4.60
N ALA A 302 -2.20 -26.75 -3.52
CA ALA A 302 -1.64 -26.48 -2.20
C ALA A 302 -0.13 -26.79 -2.19
N CYS A 303 0.65 -25.89 -1.61
CA CYS A 303 2.10 -26.06 -1.48
C CYS A 303 2.62 -25.44 -0.20
N GLN A 304 3.82 -25.86 0.19
CA GLN A 304 4.50 -25.31 1.36
C GLN A 304 5.99 -25.13 1.05
N PRO A 305 6.61 -24.03 1.54
CA PRO A 305 8.05 -23.89 1.48
C PRO A 305 8.74 -24.84 2.47
N ASP A 306 9.88 -25.38 2.09
CA ASP A 306 10.74 -26.14 3.03
C ASP A 306 11.52 -25.16 3.91
N PHE A 307 10.79 -24.53 4.83
CA PHE A 307 11.35 -23.55 5.75
C PHE A 307 10.50 -23.42 7.01
N SER A 308 11.13 -23.25 8.17
CA SER A 308 10.42 -23.03 9.44
C SER A 308 9.80 -21.63 9.50
N MET A 309 8.48 -21.56 9.66
CA MET A 309 7.78 -20.27 9.78
C MET A 309 8.15 -19.54 11.07
N GLU A 310 8.37 -20.23 12.18
CA GLU A 310 8.86 -19.62 13.42
C GLU A 310 10.26 -18.99 13.23
N ARG A 311 11.14 -19.69 12.49
CA ARG A 311 12.45 -19.11 12.11
C ARG A 311 12.30 -17.89 11.21
N LEU A 312 11.30 -17.89 10.30
CA LEU A 312 10.98 -16.72 9.47
C LEU A 312 10.57 -15.52 10.32
N TRP A 313 9.71 -15.77 11.33
CA TRP A 313 9.30 -14.73 12.27
C TRP A 313 10.47 -14.15 13.07
N GLN A 314 11.37 -14.99 13.60
CA GLN A 314 12.58 -14.53 14.29
C GLN A 314 13.48 -13.71 13.36
N THR A 315 13.63 -14.14 12.11
CA THR A 315 14.36 -13.40 11.07
C THR A 315 13.76 -12.03 10.84
N TRP A 316 12.43 -11.96 10.79
CA TRP A 316 11.68 -10.71 10.68
C TRP A 316 11.96 -9.78 11.86
N LEU A 317 11.83 -10.26 13.09
CA LEU A 317 12.04 -9.47 14.30
C LEU A 317 13.44 -8.82 14.33
N VAL A 318 14.49 -9.61 14.03
CA VAL A 318 15.85 -9.09 14.01
C VAL A 318 16.02 -7.97 13.00
N HIS A 319 15.59 -8.18 11.73
CA HIS A 319 15.72 -7.17 10.69
C HIS A 319 14.90 -5.92 10.99
N ARG A 320 13.67 -6.10 11.48
CA ARG A 320 12.79 -4.98 11.80
C ARG A 320 13.32 -4.14 12.96
N HIS A 321 13.67 -4.76 14.07
CA HIS A 321 14.27 -4.08 15.21
C HIS A 321 15.53 -3.30 14.82
N TRP A 322 16.40 -3.93 14.04
CA TRP A 322 17.65 -3.31 13.58
C TRP A 322 17.39 -2.07 12.72
N LEU A 323 16.50 -2.17 11.73
CA LEU A 323 16.18 -1.06 10.83
C LEU A 323 15.46 0.08 11.54
N VAL A 324 14.50 -0.23 12.44
CA VAL A 324 13.78 0.79 13.21
C VAL A 324 14.72 1.47 14.22
N GLN A 325 15.60 0.71 14.89
CA GLN A 325 16.63 1.26 15.76
C GLN A 325 17.57 2.19 14.98
N GLY A 326 18.03 1.79 13.79
CA GLY A 326 18.84 2.64 12.93
C GLY A 326 18.19 3.96 12.58
N SER A 327 16.87 3.95 12.32
CA SER A 327 16.09 5.13 11.94
C SER A 327 15.70 6.02 13.13
N LEU A 328 15.28 5.44 14.26
CA LEU A 328 14.71 6.15 15.39
C LEU A 328 15.62 6.22 16.62
N GLY A 329 16.78 5.55 16.60
CA GLY A 329 17.70 5.48 17.75
C GLY A 329 18.18 6.85 18.22
N GLY A 330 18.39 7.80 17.31
CA GLY A 330 18.74 9.18 17.67
C GLY A 330 17.65 9.92 18.43
N LEU A 331 16.36 9.70 18.08
CA LEU A 331 15.22 10.24 18.79
C LEU A 331 15.06 9.57 20.15
N TYR A 332 15.27 8.27 20.22
CA TYR A 332 15.16 7.49 21.46
C TYR A 332 16.27 7.84 22.47
N ALA A 333 17.49 8.14 22.02
CA ALA A 333 18.61 8.51 22.88
C ALA A 333 18.38 9.85 23.61
N ASP A 334 17.62 10.77 23.02
CA ASP A 334 17.19 12.01 23.63
C ASP A 334 16.00 11.74 24.56
N ALA A 335 16.19 11.95 25.87
CA ALA A 335 15.17 11.64 26.88
C ALA A 335 13.85 12.40 26.66
N GLN A 336 13.91 13.66 26.24
CA GLN A 336 12.71 14.47 25.98
C GLN A 336 11.95 13.98 24.75
N LYS A 337 12.67 13.68 23.66
CA LYS A 337 12.05 13.16 22.42
C LYS A 337 11.49 11.75 22.62
N ARG A 338 12.18 10.91 23.40
CA ARG A 338 11.74 9.54 23.69
C ARG A 338 10.35 9.48 24.36
N GLU A 339 10.02 10.44 25.21
CA GLU A 339 8.70 10.50 25.85
C GLU A 339 7.55 10.70 24.85
N HIS A 340 7.82 11.32 23.72
CA HIS A 340 6.86 11.55 22.66
C HIS A 340 6.74 10.39 21.66
N LEU A 341 7.64 9.41 21.69
CA LEU A 341 7.54 8.22 20.85
C LEU A 341 6.45 7.28 21.37
N LYS A 342 5.64 6.75 20.46
CA LYS A 342 4.64 5.75 20.83
C LYS A 342 5.29 4.46 21.38
N PRO A 343 4.54 3.66 22.19
CA PRO A 343 5.09 2.46 22.82
C PRO A 343 5.75 1.49 21.85
N GLU A 344 5.14 1.27 20.66
CA GLU A 344 5.65 0.36 19.64
C GLU A 344 7.00 0.84 19.08
N ALA A 345 7.18 2.15 18.90
CA ALA A 345 8.45 2.71 18.43
C ALA A 345 9.57 2.49 19.45
N ARG A 346 9.27 2.73 20.73
CA ARG A 346 10.22 2.45 21.83
C ARG A 346 10.59 0.98 21.89
N TRP A 347 9.60 0.08 21.83
CA TRP A 347 9.81 -1.37 21.85
C TRP A 347 10.69 -1.86 20.69
N GLU A 348 10.50 -1.34 19.49
CA GLU A 348 11.33 -1.65 18.33
C GLU A 348 12.78 -1.22 18.53
N VAL A 349 13.01 0.03 19.01
CA VAL A 349 14.36 0.54 19.27
C VAL A 349 15.04 -0.26 20.37
N GLU A 350 14.36 -0.56 21.46
CA GLU A 350 14.87 -1.37 22.57
C GLU A 350 15.23 -2.80 22.11
N GLY A 351 14.43 -3.36 21.19
CA GLY A 351 14.75 -4.62 20.52
C GLY A 351 16.07 -4.54 19.76
N GLY A 352 16.22 -3.49 18.95
CA GLY A 352 17.43 -3.27 18.14
C GLY A 352 18.69 -3.04 18.96
N LEU A 353 18.58 -2.31 20.09
CA LEU A 353 19.71 -2.08 21.00
C LEU A 353 20.27 -3.34 21.65
N ARG A 354 19.53 -4.44 21.69
CA ARG A 354 20.00 -5.73 22.22
C ARG A 354 20.71 -6.59 21.18
N LEU A 355 20.58 -6.26 19.89
CA LEU A 355 21.17 -7.06 18.81
C LEU A 355 22.67 -6.85 18.69
N THR A 356 23.37 -7.92 18.40
CA THR A 356 24.77 -7.90 17.98
C THR A 356 24.89 -7.92 16.45
N ALA A 357 26.05 -7.56 15.93
CA ALA A 357 26.34 -7.71 14.50
C ALA A 357 26.21 -9.16 14.01
N ALA A 358 26.50 -10.13 14.89
CA ALA A 358 26.37 -11.54 14.60
C ALA A 358 24.87 -11.94 14.42
N ASP A 359 23.97 -11.41 15.25
CA ASP A 359 22.54 -11.68 15.16
C ASP A 359 21.98 -11.18 13.82
N VAL A 360 22.35 -9.96 13.41
CA VAL A 360 21.94 -9.36 12.14
C VAL A 360 22.47 -10.17 10.96
N TYR A 361 23.74 -10.61 11.02
CA TYR A 361 24.33 -11.44 9.98
C TYR A 361 23.61 -12.80 9.85
N GLN A 362 23.35 -13.48 10.96
CA GLN A 362 22.64 -14.75 10.95
C GLN A 362 21.20 -14.59 10.45
N ALA A 363 20.52 -13.51 10.80
CA ALA A 363 19.20 -13.20 10.24
C ALA A 363 19.28 -12.97 8.72
N SER A 364 20.35 -12.34 8.21
CA SER A 364 20.56 -12.16 6.77
C SER A 364 20.83 -13.49 6.05
N VAL A 365 21.55 -14.43 6.69
CA VAL A 365 21.70 -15.81 6.19
C VAL A 365 20.34 -16.49 6.12
N SER A 366 19.57 -16.45 7.20
CA SER A 366 18.22 -17.02 7.26
C SER A 366 17.27 -16.41 6.21
N ARG A 367 17.32 -15.09 5.99
CA ARG A 367 16.59 -14.39 4.93
C ARG A 367 16.98 -14.91 3.53
N SER A 368 18.25 -15.19 3.30
CA SER A 368 18.74 -15.75 2.03
C SER A 368 18.29 -17.20 1.81
N GLU A 369 18.20 -17.98 2.88
CA GLU A 369 17.64 -19.35 2.82
C GLU A 369 16.14 -19.32 2.54
N TRP A 370 15.39 -18.41 3.16
CA TRP A 370 13.98 -18.17 2.84
C TRP A 370 13.78 -17.83 1.35
N PHE A 371 14.58 -16.93 0.80
CA PHE A 371 14.54 -16.61 -0.63
C PHE A 371 14.76 -17.85 -1.50
N ARG A 372 15.71 -18.72 -1.14
CA ARG A 372 15.95 -19.99 -1.87
C ARG A 372 14.75 -20.93 -1.77
N ALA A 373 14.16 -21.09 -0.58
CA ALA A 373 12.96 -21.93 -0.40
C ALA A 373 11.77 -21.46 -1.25
N LEU A 374 11.59 -20.16 -1.42
CA LEU A 374 10.58 -19.63 -2.33
C LEU A 374 10.94 -19.88 -3.81
N ASN A 375 12.20 -19.76 -4.20
CA ASN A 375 12.62 -20.08 -5.58
C ASN A 375 12.38 -21.55 -5.93
N GLU A 376 12.58 -22.48 -5.01
CA GLU A 376 12.23 -23.90 -5.21
C GLU A 376 10.73 -24.11 -5.45
N LEU A 377 9.87 -23.30 -4.81
CA LEU A 377 8.45 -23.29 -5.13
C LEU A 377 8.20 -22.68 -6.53
N PHE A 378 8.89 -21.62 -6.88
CA PHE A 378 8.79 -20.99 -8.20
C PHE A 378 9.32 -21.85 -9.33
N ASP A 379 10.14 -22.87 -9.08
CA ASP A 379 10.48 -23.88 -10.12
C ASP A 379 9.26 -24.72 -10.53
N ARG A 380 8.24 -24.81 -9.67
CA ARG A 380 7.01 -25.58 -9.89
C ARG A 380 5.79 -24.70 -10.17
N TYR A 381 5.75 -23.49 -9.64
CA TYR A 381 4.62 -22.58 -9.73
C TYR A 381 5.06 -21.25 -10.35
N ASP A 382 4.15 -20.62 -11.10
CA ASP A 382 4.39 -19.33 -11.72
C ASP A 382 4.12 -18.18 -10.75
N PHE A 383 3.14 -18.36 -9.85
CA PHE A 383 2.81 -17.44 -8.77
C PHE A 383 2.49 -18.21 -7.50
N LEU A 384 2.61 -17.52 -6.35
CA LEU A 384 2.19 -18.03 -5.05
C LEU A 384 1.06 -17.17 -4.50
N LEU A 385 0.08 -17.82 -3.87
CA LEU A 385 -1.11 -17.17 -3.34
C LEU A 385 -1.21 -17.40 -1.84
N LEU A 386 -1.65 -16.37 -1.08
CA LEU A 386 -1.94 -16.48 0.35
C LEU A 386 -2.91 -15.36 0.78
N PRO A 387 -3.60 -15.47 1.94
CA PRO A 387 -4.43 -14.37 2.44
C PRO A 387 -3.64 -13.08 2.63
N THR A 388 -4.28 -11.92 2.46
CA THR A 388 -3.61 -10.64 2.71
C THR A 388 -3.56 -10.28 4.19
N ALA A 389 -4.54 -10.71 4.98
CA ALA A 389 -4.60 -10.43 6.41
C ALA A 389 -5.07 -11.67 7.17
N GLN A 390 -4.73 -11.74 8.47
CA GLN A 390 -5.15 -12.82 9.36
C GLN A 390 -6.50 -12.52 10.06
N VAL A 391 -6.97 -11.28 9.98
CA VAL A 391 -8.19 -10.78 10.61
C VAL A 391 -8.98 -9.91 9.64
N PHE A 392 -10.28 -9.76 9.88
CA PHE A 392 -11.07 -8.67 9.31
C PHE A 392 -10.80 -7.34 10.05
N PRO A 393 -11.25 -6.19 9.49
CA PRO A 393 -11.19 -4.93 10.23
C PRO A 393 -11.85 -5.05 11.61
N PHE A 394 -11.16 -4.64 12.65
CA PHE A 394 -11.59 -4.68 14.04
C PHE A 394 -11.83 -3.26 14.57
N ASP A 395 -12.36 -3.16 15.80
CA ASP A 395 -12.70 -1.88 16.45
C ASP A 395 -11.58 -0.86 16.39
N ALA A 396 -11.88 0.36 15.91
CA ALA A 396 -10.93 1.45 15.72
C ALA A 396 -10.30 1.98 17.01
N GLN A 397 -10.88 1.68 18.17
CA GLN A 397 -10.33 2.03 19.49
C GLN A 397 -9.34 0.99 20.01
N THR A 398 -9.27 -0.19 19.38
CA THR A 398 -8.34 -1.26 19.75
C THR A 398 -6.98 -1.02 19.06
N PRO A 399 -5.88 -0.79 19.80
CA PRO A 399 -4.57 -0.54 19.17
C PRO A 399 -4.08 -1.71 18.30
N TRP A 400 -4.34 -2.96 18.74
CA TRP A 400 -4.09 -4.18 17.99
C TRP A 400 -4.74 -5.38 18.67
N PRO A 401 -5.16 -6.43 17.95
CA PRO A 401 -5.83 -7.58 18.52
C PRO A 401 -4.87 -8.41 19.36
N ARG A 402 -5.28 -8.71 20.59
CA ARG A 402 -4.47 -9.50 21.54
C ARG A 402 -4.61 -11.00 21.32
N VAL A 403 -5.65 -11.42 20.62
CA VAL A 403 -5.96 -12.82 20.30
C VAL A 403 -6.47 -12.89 18.88
N VAL A 404 -5.96 -13.84 18.07
CA VAL A 404 -6.42 -14.15 16.71
C VAL A 404 -6.62 -15.66 16.61
N GLY A 405 -7.77 -16.10 16.14
CA GLY A 405 -8.07 -17.55 16.00
C GLY A 405 -7.85 -18.37 17.28
N GLY A 406 -8.03 -17.75 18.45
CA GLY A 406 -7.79 -18.37 19.76
C GLY A 406 -6.33 -18.34 20.24
N HIS A 407 -5.40 -17.80 19.47
CA HIS A 407 -3.97 -17.69 19.81
C HIS A 407 -3.62 -16.29 20.30
N ALA A 408 -2.86 -16.19 21.39
CA ALA A 408 -2.37 -14.93 21.92
C ALA A 408 -1.31 -14.33 20.98
N MET A 409 -1.43 -13.02 20.71
CA MET A 409 -0.42 -12.26 19.96
C MET A 409 0.64 -11.74 20.92
N ASP A 410 1.88 -12.13 20.72
CA ASP A 410 3.03 -11.78 21.59
C ASP A 410 3.61 -10.41 21.27
N THR A 411 3.35 -9.87 20.09
CA THR A 411 3.79 -8.55 19.66
C THR A 411 2.66 -7.76 19.02
N TYR A 412 2.81 -6.43 18.95
CA TYR A 412 1.81 -5.54 18.36
C TYR A 412 1.56 -5.80 16.86
N HIS A 413 2.39 -6.57 16.20
CA HIS A 413 2.33 -6.83 14.76
C HIS A 413 2.30 -8.33 14.40
N ARG A 414 2.24 -9.27 15.38
CA ARG A 414 2.14 -10.71 15.10
C ARG A 414 0.88 -11.08 14.32
N TRP A 415 -0.20 -10.37 14.55
CA TRP A 415 -1.49 -10.57 13.87
C TRP A 415 -1.48 -10.28 12.37
N MET A 416 -0.39 -9.73 11.84
CA MET A 416 -0.19 -9.50 10.42
C MET A 416 1.07 -10.16 9.86
N GLU A 417 1.48 -11.27 10.48
CA GLU A 417 2.65 -12.05 10.08
C GLU A 417 2.56 -12.59 8.65
N VAL A 418 1.36 -12.87 8.16
CA VAL A 418 1.09 -13.38 6.80
C VAL A 418 1.75 -12.57 5.68
N VAL A 419 2.08 -11.31 5.91
CA VAL A 419 2.65 -10.43 4.89
C VAL A 419 4.19 -10.36 4.86
N ILE A 420 4.89 -11.00 5.83
CA ILE A 420 6.36 -10.85 5.92
C ILE A 420 7.11 -11.68 4.88
N GLY A 421 6.55 -12.77 4.41
CA GLY A 421 7.21 -13.68 3.45
C GLY A 421 7.71 -12.97 2.20
N PRO A 422 6.84 -12.33 1.39
CA PRO A 422 7.28 -11.57 0.20
C PRO A 422 8.15 -10.37 0.56
N THR A 423 7.94 -9.74 1.73
CA THR A 423 8.75 -8.61 2.20
C THR A 423 10.21 -9.02 2.41
N LEU A 424 10.45 -10.10 3.19
CA LEU A 424 11.80 -10.60 3.45
C LEU A 424 12.51 -11.06 2.18
N ALA A 425 11.77 -11.66 1.25
CA ALA A 425 12.31 -12.10 -0.02
C ALA A 425 12.50 -10.96 -1.05
N GLY A 426 11.99 -9.76 -0.79
CA GLY A 426 12.08 -8.63 -1.73
C GLY A 426 11.24 -8.81 -3.00
N LEU A 427 10.21 -9.66 -2.94
CA LEU A 427 9.38 -10.03 -4.07
C LEU A 427 8.19 -9.07 -4.27
N PRO A 428 7.70 -8.92 -5.52
CA PRO A 428 6.47 -8.21 -5.79
C PRO A 428 5.28 -9.00 -5.24
N SER A 429 4.37 -8.30 -4.56
CA SER A 429 3.16 -8.91 -4.00
C SER A 429 2.01 -7.90 -4.03
N MET A 430 0.90 -8.30 -4.63
CA MET A 430 -0.28 -7.46 -4.78
C MET A 430 -1.47 -8.02 -4.01
N SER A 431 -2.12 -7.18 -3.20
CA SER A 431 -3.43 -7.50 -2.64
C SER A 431 -4.51 -7.23 -3.69
N VAL A 432 -5.29 -8.27 -3.98
CA VAL A 432 -6.48 -8.20 -4.83
C VAL A 432 -7.73 -8.48 -3.98
N PRO A 433 -8.84 -7.74 -4.16
CA PRO A 433 -10.10 -8.00 -3.45
C PRO A 433 -10.67 -9.38 -3.79
N VAL A 434 -11.15 -10.11 -2.78
CA VAL A 434 -11.73 -11.46 -2.97
C VAL A 434 -13.14 -11.60 -2.40
N GLY A 435 -13.79 -10.48 -2.10
CA GLY A 435 -15.16 -10.47 -1.62
C GLY A 435 -15.31 -9.98 -0.19
N PHE A 436 -16.44 -10.32 0.41
CA PHE A 436 -16.89 -9.78 1.69
C PHE A 436 -17.39 -10.90 2.59
N ASN A 437 -17.13 -10.77 3.88
CA ASN A 437 -17.75 -11.64 4.88
C ASN A 437 -19.25 -11.33 5.06
N PRO A 438 -20.00 -12.13 5.84
CA PRO A 438 -21.43 -11.88 6.10
C PRO A 438 -21.73 -10.53 6.77
N ALA A 439 -20.76 -9.94 7.48
CA ALA A 439 -20.89 -8.60 8.06
C ALA A 439 -20.66 -7.47 7.03
N GLY A 440 -20.33 -7.79 5.79
CA GLY A 440 -20.07 -6.80 4.73
C GLY A 440 -18.67 -6.21 4.77
N LEU A 441 -17.73 -6.86 5.46
CA LEU A 441 -16.32 -6.43 5.54
C LEU A 441 -15.49 -7.11 4.45
N PRO A 442 -14.68 -6.35 3.69
CA PRO A 442 -13.89 -6.91 2.60
C PRO A 442 -12.66 -7.67 3.09
N MET A 443 -12.15 -8.55 2.21
CA MET A 443 -10.88 -9.24 2.37
C MET A 443 -10.12 -9.23 1.05
N GLY A 444 -8.79 -9.41 1.14
CA GLY A 444 -7.90 -9.53 0.00
C GLY A 444 -7.08 -10.82 0.02
N LEU A 445 -6.61 -11.19 -1.15
CA LEU A 445 -5.66 -12.28 -1.36
C LEU A 445 -4.39 -11.69 -1.98
N GLN A 446 -3.23 -12.16 -1.54
CA GLN A 446 -1.95 -11.75 -2.11
C GLN A 446 -1.59 -12.64 -3.32
N ILE A 447 -1.25 -11.99 -4.43
CA ILE A 447 -0.57 -12.62 -5.57
C ILE A 447 0.91 -12.26 -5.45
N MET A 448 1.77 -13.24 -5.20
CA MET A 448 3.22 -13.09 -5.10
C MET A 448 3.89 -13.60 -6.37
N GLY A 449 4.72 -12.77 -7.00
CA GLY A 449 5.50 -13.12 -8.18
C GLY A 449 6.96 -13.44 -7.88
N ARG A 450 7.67 -13.97 -8.87
CA ARG A 450 9.14 -14.11 -8.85
C ARG A 450 9.81 -12.74 -8.67
N ALA A 451 11.08 -12.74 -8.31
CA ALA A 451 11.86 -11.50 -8.21
C ALA A 451 11.75 -10.70 -9.53
N GLN A 452 11.42 -9.42 -9.41
CA GLN A 452 11.26 -8.46 -10.50
C GLN A 452 10.11 -8.75 -11.49
N ALA A 453 9.23 -9.70 -11.18
CA ALA A 453 8.06 -10.03 -12.02
C ALA A 453 6.83 -9.15 -11.73
N ASP A 454 7.04 -7.86 -11.45
CA ASP A 454 5.96 -6.91 -11.13
C ASP A 454 4.87 -6.86 -12.21
N LEU A 455 5.28 -6.84 -13.49
CA LEU A 455 4.34 -6.82 -14.61
C LEU A 455 3.49 -8.09 -14.66
N ALA A 456 4.07 -9.26 -14.44
CA ALA A 456 3.34 -10.53 -14.46
C ALA A 456 2.31 -10.58 -13.29
N VAL A 457 2.66 -10.06 -12.12
CA VAL A 457 1.72 -9.91 -10.99
C VAL A 457 0.56 -9.00 -11.36
N LEU A 458 0.82 -7.86 -12.00
CA LEU A 458 -0.21 -6.95 -12.51
C LEU A 458 -1.10 -7.62 -13.55
N GLN A 459 -0.53 -8.39 -14.47
CA GLN A 459 -1.30 -9.08 -15.51
C GLN A 459 -2.25 -10.14 -14.93
N LEU A 460 -1.80 -10.95 -13.95
CA LEU A 460 -2.67 -11.92 -13.28
C LEU A 460 -3.75 -11.22 -12.44
N ALA A 461 -3.38 -10.16 -11.72
CA ALA A 461 -4.33 -9.34 -10.96
C ALA A 461 -5.38 -8.69 -11.89
N TYR A 462 -4.97 -8.23 -13.07
CA TYR A 462 -5.88 -7.66 -14.07
C TYR A 462 -6.88 -8.70 -14.59
N ALA A 463 -6.42 -9.91 -14.90
CA ALA A 463 -7.32 -10.98 -15.33
C ALA A 463 -8.36 -11.32 -14.24
N HIS A 464 -7.93 -11.38 -12.98
CA HIS A 464 -8.82 -11.57 -11.83
C HIS A 464 -9.81 -10.40 -11.66
N GLU A 465 -9.34 -9.15 -11.82
CA GLU A 465 -10.21 -7.96 -11.79
C GLU A 465 -11.32 -8.02 -12.85
N GLN A 466 -10.97 -8.37 -14.11
CA GLN A 466 -11.95 -8.45 -15.20
C GLN A 466 -13.03 -9.49 -14.94
N LEU A 467 -12.70 -10.59 -14.26
CA LEU A 467 -13.63 -11.64 -13.90
C LEU A 467 -14.54 -11.24 -12.72
N THR A 468 -13.99 -10.64 -11.65
CA THR A 468 -14.68 -10.49 -10.36
C THR A 468 -15.27 -9.10 -10.13
N GLN A 469 -14.56 -8.06 -10.51
CA GLN A 469 -14.96 -6.65 -10.39
C GLN A 469 -15.43 -6.23 -8.98
N TRP A 470 -14.85 -6.82 -7.92
CA TRP A 470 -15.24 -6.58 -6.52
C TRP A 470 -15.25 -5.10 -6.12
N VAL A 471 -14.37 -4.28 -6.69
CA VAL A 471 -14.27 -2.83 -6.41
C VAL A 471 -15.54 -2.06 -6.80
N LYS A 472 -16.40 -2.61 -7.67
CA LYS A 472 -17.70 -2.02 -7.98
C LYS A 472 -18.69 -2.07 -6.81
N ARG A 473 -18.48 -2.95 -5.83
CA ARG A 473 -19.22 -2.92 -4.57
C ARG A 473 -18.65 -1.81 -3.67
N CYS A 474 -19.20 -0.63 -3.83
CA CYS A 474 -18.77 0.58 -3.15
C CYS A 474 -19.13 0.61 -1.67
N PRO A 475 -18.41 1.38 -0.83
CA PRO A 475 -18.79 1.64 0.55
C PRO A 475 -20.20 2.27 0.64
N PRO A 476 -20.92 2.03 1.75
CA PRO A 476 -22.23 2.63 1.98
C PRO A 476 -22.22 4.17 1.83
N GLY A 477 -23.17 4.71 1.08
CA GLY A 477 -23.30 6.16 0.85
C GLY A 477 -22.26 6.76 -0.10
N CYS A 478 -21.27 6.01 -0.59
CA CYS A 478 -20.29 6.52 -1.56
C CYS A 478 -20.93 6.81 -2.91
N LEU A 479 -21.74 5.88 -3.40
CA LEU A 479 -22.66 6.08 -4.51
C LEU A 479 -24.06 6.25 -3.90
N GLN A 480 -24.69 7.39 -4.08
CA GLN A 480 -26.11 7.47 -3.77
C GLN A 480 -26.85 6.61 -4.79
N ASN A 481 -27.69 5.71 -4.28
CA ASN A 481 -28.52 4.81 -5.07
C ASN A 481 -29.11 5.54 -6.27
N ALA A 482 -28.85 4.98 -7.45
CA ALA A 482 -29.59 5.30 -8.64
C ALA A 482 -31.07 4.90 -8.47
#